data_bd1058b64395212a7d5b90787a17f29d
#
_entry.id   bd1058b64395212a7d5b90787a17f29d
#
_cell.length_a   1.000
_cell.length_b   1.000
_cell.length_c   1.000
_cell.angle_alpha   90.00
_cell.angle_beta   90.00
_cell.angle_gamma   90.00
#
_symmetry.space_group_name_H-M   'P 1'
#
loop_
_entity.id
_entity.type
_entity.pdbx_description
1 polymer ?
#
loop_
_entity_poly.entity_id
_entity_poly.type
_entity_poly.pdbx_seq_one_letter_code
_entity_poly.pdbx_strand_id
1 'polypeptide(L)'
;DTHETFVTTNLRVIMEMFPDELEQLVNIHGVSWDPRFERRITVHFTTDRGVSAEANRHRANSPMESSTRYCNFSKGKFENQITICVPEEINDQQLKDHETSSVDISENIILPHDTSDWCDIDWWIWGNSCTELAYMKLLECGWTPQRARRILPLDLKTELIHTATVSDWKHFFDLRVLGTTGAPHPDMYEVAKPLYDEFQRRGYL
;
A
#
# COMPACT_ATOMS: atom_id res chain seq x y z
N ASP A 1 0.69 -47.76 1.35
CA ASP A 1 0.85 -46.41 0.77
C ASP A 1 0.00 -45.46 1.59
N THR A 2 0.64 -44.76 2.53
CA THR A 2 -0.01 -43.67 3.25
C THR A 2 -0.02 -42.45 2.30
N HIS A 3 -1.18 -42.13 1.76
CA HIS A 3 -1.37 -40.91 1.01
C HIS A 3 -1.47 -39.74 2.02
N GLU A 4 -0.36 -39.11 2.30
CA GLU A 4 -0.36 -37.85 3.08
C GLU A 4 -0.78 -36.71 2.17
N THR A 5 -1.80 -35.96 2.57
CA THR A 5 -2.21 -34.73 1.90
C THR A 5 -1.69 -33.54 2.72
N PHE A 6 -0.88 -32.72 2.07
CA PHE A 6 -0.35 -31.51 2.70
C PHE A 6 -1.20 -30.30 2.30
N VAL A 7 -1.65 -29.55 3.31
CA VAL A 7 -2.46 -28.33 3.11
C VAL A 7 -1.78 -27.16 3.78
N THR A 8 -1.55 -26.09 3.01
CA THR A 8 -1.12 -24.81 3.56
C THR A 8 -2.34 -23.90 3.69
N THR A 9 -2.67 -23.53 4.92
CA THR A 9 -3.82 -22.67 5.20
C THR A 9 -3.50 -21.78 6.42
N ASN A 10 -4.40 -20.89 6.81
CA ASN A 10 -4.26 -20.10 8.01
C ASN A 10 -4.97 -20.78 9.20
N LEU A 11 -4.53 -20.46 10.41
CA LEU A 11 -5.04 -21.04 11.64
C LEU A 11 -6.57 -20.89 11.78
N ARG A 12 -7.13 -19.77 11.32
CA ARG A 12 -8.57 -19.52 11.40
C ARG A 12 -9.37 -20.55 10.60
N VAL A 13 -8.95 -20.86 9.38
CA VAL A 13 -9.61 -21.88 8.55
C VAL A 13 -9.56 -23.24 9.23
N ILE A 14 -8.43 -23.58 9.84
CA ILE A 14 -8.28 -24.83 10.58
C ILE A 14 -9.25 -24.87 11.78
N MET A 15 -9.31 -23.80 12.56
CA MET A 15 -10.21 -23.72 13.72
C MET A 15 -11.69 -23.77 13.34
N GLU A 16 -12.06 -23.21 12.17
CA GLU A 16 -13.45 -23.21 11.70
C GLU A 16 -13.86 -24.55 11.08
N MET A 17 -12.95 -25.22 10.36
CA MET A 17 -13.27 -26.46 9.63
C MET A 17 -13.00 -27.73 10.43
N PHE A 18 -12.05 -27.70 11.35
CA PHE A 18 -11.57 -28.85 12.09
C PHE A 18 -11.40 -28.54 13.60
N PRO A 19 -12.46 -28.04 14.29
CA PRO A 19 -12.35 -27.59 15.67
C PRO A 19 -11.95 -28.72 16.65
N ASP A 20 -12.39 -29.94 16.37
CA ASP A 20 -12.17 -31.10 17.23
C ASP A 20 -10.88 -31.88 16.87
N GLU A 21 -10.22 -31.51 15.76
CA GLU A 21 -9.06 -32.22 15.24
C GLU A 21 -7.74 -31.42 15.40
N LEU A 22 -7.81 -30.26 16.03
CA LEU A 22 -6.66 -29.38 16.23
C LEU A 22 -5.46 -30.08 16.89
N GLU A 23 -5.73 -31.03 17.80
CA GLU A 23 -4.68 -31.81 18.46
C GLU A 23 -4.06 -32.88 17.55
N GLN A 24 -4.77 -33.30 16.50
CA GLN A 24 -4.29 -34.26 15.50
C GLN A 24 -3.52 -33.62 14.37
N LEU A 25 -3.65 -32.31 14.20
CA LEU A 25 -2.91 -31.53 13.20
C LEU A 25 -1.47 -31.30 13.70
N VAL A 26 -0.68 -32.34 13.63
CA VAL A 26 0.61 -32.53 14.29
C VAL A 26 1.68 -31.50 13.94
N ASN A 27 1.47 -30.62 12.99
CA ASN A 27 2.45 -29.64 12.54
C ASN A 27 1.89 -28.21 12.41
N ILE A 28 0.92 -27.86 13.26
CA ILE A 28 0.52 -26.46 13.45
C ILE A 28 1.60 -25.70 14.26
N HIS A 29 2.79 -26.20 14.33
CA HIS A 29 3.90 -25.44 14.91
C HIS A 29 4.20 -24.31 13.95
N GLY A 30 3.40 -23.25 14.11
CA GLY A 30 3.59 -22.03 13.41
C GLY A 30 5.08 -21.73 13.35
N VAL A 31 5.57 -21.47 12.17
CA VAL A 31 6.81 -20.77 11.89
C VAL A 31 8.01 -21.60 11.45
N SER A 32 8.08 -22.88 11.60
CA SER A 32 9.20 -23.58 10.94
C SER A 32 8.85 -23.89 9.49
N TRP A 33 9.61 -23.27 8.58
CA TRP A 33 9.55 -23.66 7.18
C TRP A 33 9.87 -25.16 7.05
N ASP A 34 8.93 -25.92 6.50
CA ASP A 34 9.15 -27.32 6.16
C ASP A 34 9.60 -27.37 4.68
N PRO A 35 10.75 -27.98 4.33
CA PRO A 35 11.26 -28.04 2.96
C PRO A 35 10.32 -28.74 1.97
N ARG A 36 9.31 -29.47 2.44
CA ARG A 36 8.28 -30.06 1.60
C ARG A 36 7.28 -29.05 1.03
N PHE A 37 7.25 -27.85 1.62
CA PHE A 37 6.39 -26.76 1.17
C PHE A 37 7.22 -25.63 0.58
N GLU A 38 6.67 -25.00 -0.42
CA GLU A 38 7.27 -23.77 -0.93
C GLU A 38 7.26 -22.69 0.14
N ARG A 39 8.38 -21.99 0.27
CA ARG A 39 8.55 -20.94 1.25
C ARG A 39 7.58 -19.79 0.98
N ARG A 40 6.90 -19.33 2.02
CA ARG A 40 6.12 -18.10 1.99
C ARG A 40 6.90 -16.95 2.60
N ILE A 41 6.80 -15.79 1.99
CA ILE A 41 7.45 -14.57 2.44
C ILE A 41 6.39 -13.49 2.59
N THR A 42 6.43 -12.81 3.73
CA THR A 42 5.58 -11.66 4.01
C THR A 42 6.39 -10.40 3.85
N VAL A 43 5.85 -9.46 3.08
CA VAL A 43 6.46 -8.15 2.81
C VAL A 43 5.49 -7.06 3.22
N HIS A 44 6.02 -6.04 3.88
CA HIS A 44 5.30 -4.83 4.24
C HIS A 44 5.77 -3.70 3.33
N PHE A 45 4.82 -3.12 2.59
CA PHE A 45 5.02 -1.95 1.75
C PHE A 45 4.43 -0.72 2.43
N THR A 46 5.16 0.37 2.38
CA THR A 46 4.62 1.71 2.59
C THR A 46 4.60 2.37 1.22
N THR A 47 3.43 2.73 0.75
CA THR A 47 3.22 3.25 -0.61
C THR A 47 1.92 4.07 -0.66
N ASP A 48 1.53 4.53 -1.84
CA ASP A 48 0.28 5.21 -2.10
C ASP A 48 -0.86 4.23 -2.48
N ARG A 49 -2.06 4.77 -2.65
CA ARG A 49 -3.27 4.00 -2.99
C ARG A 49 -3.27 3.51 -4.43
N GLY A 50 -2.62 4.23 -5.34
CA GLY A 50 -2.48 3.83 -6.76
C GLY A 50 -1.64 2.58 -6.88
N VAL A 51 -0.43 2.60 -6.31
CA VAL A 51 0.49 1.45 -6.27
C VAL A 51 -0.13 0.27 -5.53
N SER A 52 -0.80 0.51 -4.38
CA SER A 52 -1.45 -0.55 -3.65
C SER A 52 -2.57 -1.23 -4.46
N ALA A 53 -3.33 -0.46 -5.24
CA ALA A 53 -4.36 -1.01 -6.11
C ALA A 53 -3.77 -1.95 -7.18
N GLU A 54 -2.58 -1.62 -7.71
CA GLU A 54 -1.86 -2.49 -8.64
C GLU A 54 -1.28 -3.74 -7.96
N ALA A 55 -0.69 -3.58 -6.77
CA ALA A 55 -0.18 -4.71 -6.00
C ALA A 55 -1.29 -5.73 -5.67
N ASN A 56 -2.48 -5.24 -5.33
CA ASN A 56 -3.65 -6.07 -5.02
C ASN A 56 -4.21 -6.85 -6.22
N ARG A 57 -3.74 -6.60 -7.44
CA ARG A 57 -4.09 -7.41 -8.62
C ARG A 57 -3.36 -8.73 -8.70
N HIS A 58 -2.31 -8.93 -7.92
CA HIS A 58 -1.63 -10.22 -7.78
C HIS A 58 -2.45 -11.16 -6.89
N ARG A 59 -3.41 -11.87 -7.51
CA ARG A 59 -4.46 -12.64 -6.81
C ARG A 59 -3.96 -13.84 -6.02
N ALA A 60 -2.79 -14.36 -6.35
CA ALA A 60 -2.15 -15.44 -5.60
C ALA A 60 -1.62 -14.96 -4.23
N ASN A 61 -1.38 -13.67 -4.08
CA ASN A 61 -0.92 -13.07 -2.84
C ASN A 61 -2.07 -12.91 -1.85
N SER A 62 -1.76 -13.02 -0.56
CA SER A 62 -2.70 -12.69 0.52
C SER A 62 -2.44 -11.26 0.99
N PRO A 63 -3.22 -10.26 0.52
CA PRO A 63 -3.04 -8.87 0.89
C PRO A 63 -3.76 -8.53 2.19
N MET A 64 -3.17 -7.62 2.96
CA MET A 64 -3.81 -6.89 4.05
C MET A 64 -3.41 -5.43 3.94
N GLU A 65 -4.37 -4.52 3.95
CA GLU A 65 -4.14 -3.10 3.70
C GLU A 65 -4.83 -2.23 4.74
N SER A 66 -4.22 -1.09 5.06
CA SER A 66 -4.80 -0.07 5.92
C SER A 66 -6.12 0.45 5.37
N SER A 67 -7.16 0.38 6.18
CA SER A 67 -8.52 0.70 5.73
C SER A 67 -8.89 2.15 5.98
N THR A 68 -9.09 2.92 4.94
CA THR A 68 -9.62 4.30 5.01
C THR A 68 -11.07 4.39 5.51
N ARG A 69 -11.76 3.27 5.70
CA ARG A 69 -13.10 3.26 6.33
C ARG A 69 -13.03 3.55 7.82
N TYR A 70 -11.97 3.10 8.47
CA TYR A 70 -11.77 3.18 9.93
C TYR A 70 -10.73 4.22 10.32
N CYS A 71 -9.81 4.58 9.42
CA CYS A 71 -8.88 5.67 9.64
C CYS A 71 -9.63 7.00 9.61
N ASN A 72 -9.57 7.73 10.73
CA ASN A 72 -10.08 9.09 10.82
C ASN A 72 -8.86 10.02 10.91
N PHE A 73 -8.54 10.67 9.79
CA PHE A 73 -7.35 11.52 9.70
C PHE A 73 -7.45 12.82 10.54
N SER A 74 -8.65 13.17 11.02
CA SER A 74 -8.81 14.32 11.93
C SER A 74 -8.51 14.01 13.40
N LYS A 75 -8.08 12.78 13.75
CA LYS A 75 -7.93 12.36 15.15
C LYS A 75 -6.71 11.47 15.39
N GLY A 76 -6.28 11.48 16.66
CA GLY A 76 -5.26 10.56 17.17
C GLY A 76 -3.92 10.74 16.46
N LYS A 77 -3.30 9.63 16.04
CA LYS A 77 -1.98 9.59 15.44
C LYS A 77 -1.86 10.34 14.10
N PHE A 78 -2.95 10.78 13.52
CA PHE A 78 -2.94 11.47 12.22
C PHE A 78 -2.87 12.99 12.36
N GLU A 79 -3.03 13.54 13.58
CA GLU A 79 -2.82 14.96 13.91
C GLU A 79 -3.54 15.96 13.01
N ASN A 80 -4.74 15.61 12.54
CA ASN A 80 -5.55 16.39 11.61
C ASN A 80 -4.89 16.60 10.23
N GLN A 81 -4.14 15.61 9.76
CA GLN A 81 -3.46 15.65 8.47
C GLN A 81 -3.61 14.33 7.72
N ILE A 82 -3.60 14.38 6.38
CA ILE A 82 -3.33 13.22 5.55
C ILE A 82 -1.83 13.16 5.22
N THR A 83 -1.32 11.95 5.01
CA THR A 83 0.05 11.77 4.54
C THR A 83 0.00 11.39 3.08
N ILE A 84 0.77 12.08 2.26
CA ILE A 84 0.86 11.89 0.82
C ILE A 84 2.22 11.26 0.49
N CYS A 85 2.25 10.31 -0.43
CA CYS A 85 3.48 9.83 -1.05
C CYS A 85 3.85 10.77 -2.19
N VAL A 86 5.09 11.21 -2.20
CA VAL A 86 5.61 12.08 -3.27
C VAL A 86 5.96 11.19 -4.47
N PRO A 87 5.49 11.52 -5.69
CA PRO A 87 5.86 10.80 -6.89
C PRO A 87 7.37 10.81 -7.16
N GLU A 88 7.88 9.77 -7.84
CA GLU A 88 9.30 9.62 -8.15
C GLU A 88 9.88 10.81 -8.92
N GLU A 89 9.07 11.41 -9.78
CA GLU A 89 9.48 12.55 -10.61
C GLU A 89 9.79 13.82 -9.81
N ILE A 90 9.35 13.89 -8.55
CA ILE A 90 9.55 15.06 -7.67
C ILE A 90 10.62 14.73 -6.64
N ASN A 91 11.79 15.35 -6.76
CA ASN A 91 12.84 15.18 -5.76
C ASN A 91 12.67 16.09 -4.55
N ASP A 92 13.33 15.74 -3.44
CA ASP A 92 13.26 16.49 -2.16
C ASP A 92 13.59 17.98 -2.27
N GLN A 93 14.49 18.36 -3.19
CA GLN A 93 14.88 19.76 -3.36
C GLN A 93 13.77 20.53 -4.06
N GLN A 94 13.19 19.97 -5.12
CA GLN A 94 12.06 20.56 -5.81
C GLN A 94 10.89 20.77 -4.85
N LEU A 95 10.57 19.75 -4.03
CA LEU A 95 9.49 19.84 -3.06
C LEU A 95 9.75 21.01 -2.06
N LYS A 96 10.97 21.13 -1.52
CA LYS A 96 11.33 22.22 -0.59
C LYS A 96 11.26 23.59 -1.24
N ASP A 97 11.67 23.71 -2.49
CA ASP A 97 11.64 24.97 -3.23
C ASP A 97 10.20 25.46 -3.44
N HIS A 98 9.23 24.54 -3.50
CA HIS A 98 7.81 24.83 -3.69
C HIS A 98 7.00 24.89 -2.38
N GLU A 99 7.44 24.22 -1.30
CA GLU A 99 6.80 24.33 0.03
C GLU A 99 6.80 25.76 0.57
N THR A 100 7.81 26.56 0.21
CA THR A 100 7.90 27.96 0.63
C THR A 100 6.96 28.90 -0.12
N SER A 101 6.46 28.49 -1.28
CA SER A 101 5.39 29.20 -2.00
C SER A 101 3.99 28.80 -1.49
N SER A 102 3.93 28.33 -0.25
CA SER A 102 2.77 27.73 0.39
C SER A 102 1.47 28.43 0.03
N VAL A 103 0.64 27.71 -0.66
CA VAL A 103 -0.78 28.02 -0.72
C VAL A 103 -1.30 27.97 0.71
N ASP A 104 -1.47 29.10 1.36
CA ASP A 104 -2.09 29.16 2.69
C ASP A 104 -3.56 28.78 2.56
N ILE A 105 -3.84 27.50 2.78
CA ILE A 105 -5.17 26.91 2.69
C ILE A 105 -5.93 27.08 4.01
N SER A 106 -5.51 28.02 4.86
CA SER A 106 -5.95 28.09 6.24
C SER A 106 -7.45 28.30 6.43
N GLU A 107 -8.18 28.92 5.51
CA GLU A 107 -9.65 29.09 5.68
C GLU A 107 -10.47 29.14 4.38
N ASN A 108 -9.89 29.43 3.22
CA ASN A 108 -10.61 29.49 1.96
C ASN A 108 -9.75 28.93 0.82
N ILE A 109 -10.23 27.87 0.17
CA ILE A 109 -9.62 27.42 -1.08
C ILE A 109 -9.95 28.46 -2.15
N ILE A 110 -9.12 29.47 -2.26
CA ILE A 110 -9.16 30.41 -3.37
C ILE A 110 -8.05 30.02 -4.30
N LEU A 111 -8.40 29.62 -5.51
CA LEU A 111 -7.40 29.53 -6.57
C LEU A 111 -6.70 30.89 -6.65
N PRO A 112 -5.38 30.98 -6.57
CA PRO A 112 -4.70 32.23 -6.73
C PRO A 112 -5.15 32.93 -8.01
N HIS A 113 -5.26 34.26 -7.98
CA HIS A 113 -5.75 35.03 -9.12
C HIS A 113 -4.85 34.89 -10.35
N ASP A 114 -3.58 34.59 -10.14
CA ASP A 114 -2.60 34.34 -11.17
C ASP A 114 -1.88 33.02 -10.91
N THR A 115 -1.99 32.10 -11.84
CA THR A 115 -1.33 30.79 -11.85
C THR A 115 -0.45 30.65 -13.10
N SER A 116 -0.11 31.75 -13.76
CA SER A 116 0.67 31.74 -15.00
C SER A 116 2.06 31.15 -14.83
N ASP A 117 2.62 31.28 -13.63
CA ASP A 117 3.96 30.80 -13.28
C ASP A 117 3.96 29.41 -12.64
N TRP A 118 2.78 28.79 -12.48
CA TRP A 118 2.67 27.47 -11.87
C TRP A 118 3.22 26.37 -12.76
N CYS A 119 4.07 25.54 -12.16
CA CYS A 119 4.53 24.31 -12.75
C CYS A 119 3.65 23.11 -12.32
N ASP A 120 3.98 21.92 -12.76
CA ASP A 120 3.31 20.66 -12.44
C ASP A 120 3.31 20.37 -10.92
N ILE A 121 4.42 20.67 -10.23
CA ILE A 121 4.57 20.47 -8.78
C ILE A 121 3.60 21.37 -8.01
N ASP A 122 3.46 22.64 -8.41
CA ASP A 122 2.51 23.55 -7.78
C ASP A 122 1.07 23.04 -7.90
N TRP A 123 0.70 22.55 -9.07
CA TRP A 123 -0.62 21.96 -9.30
C TRP A 123 -0.83 20.69 -8.49
N TRP A 124 0.18 19.84 -8.37
CA TRP A 124 0.13 18.63 -7.57
C TRP A 124 -0.05 18.92 -6.07
N ILE A 125 0.75 19.85 -5.52
CA ILE A 125 0.66 20.29 -4.12
C ILE A 125 -0.72 20.88 -3.85
N TRP A 126 -1.17 21.79 -4.71
CA TRP A 126 -2.46 22.45 -4.55
C TRP A 126 -3.63 21.46 -4.59
N GLY A 127 -3.61 20.52 -5.53
CA GLY A 127 -4.66 19.49 -5.67
C GLY A 127 -4.77 18.60 -4.42
N ASN A 128 -3.64 18.14 -3.89
CA ASN A 128 -3.60 17.34 -2.66
C ASN A 128 -4.07 18.14 -1.44
N SER A 129 -3.63 19.38 -1.32
CA SER A 129 -4.03 20.28 -0.24
C SER A 129 -5.52 20.59 -0.25
N CYS A 130 -6.11 20.85 -1.43
CA CYS A 130 -7.55 21.01 -1.59
C CYS A 130 -8.32 19.78 -1.15
N THR A 131 -7.81 18.61 -1.48
CA THR A 131 -8.42 17.33 -1.10
C THR A 131 -8.39 17.12 0.41
N GLU A 132 -7.26 17.43 1.06
CA GLU A 132 -7.12 17.36 2.51
C GLU A 132 -8.13 18.26 3.21
N LEU A 133 -8.17 19.54 2.84
CA LEU A 133 -9.10 20.50 3.42
C LEU A 133 -10.56 20.05 3.21
N ALA A 134 -10.92 19.63 2.01
CA ALA A 134 -12.26 19.16 1.73
C ALA A 134 -12.62 17.91 2.55
N TYR A 135 -11.70 16.97 2.74
CA TYR A 135 -11.90 15.80 3.60
C TYR A 135 -12.17 16.23 5.05
N MET A 136 -11.37 17.14 5.61
CA MET A 136 -11.56 17.63 6.98
C MET A 136 -12.89 18.36 7.14
N LYS A 137 -13.26 19.21 6.18
CA LYS A 137 -14.56 19.90 6.19
C LYS A 137 -15.75 18.94 6.10
N LEU A 138 -15.65 17.87 5.33
CA LEU A 138 -16.69 16.83 5.30
C LEU A 138 -16.85 16.14 6.66
N LEU A 139 -15.77 15.89 7.39
CA LEU A 139 -15.85 15.35 8.76
C LEU A 139 -16.47 16.34 9.74
N GLU A 140 -16.14 17.64 9.66
CA GLU A 140 -16.77 18.70 10.44
C GLU A 140 -18.27 18.80 10.15
N CYS A 141 -18.70 18.60 8.91
CA CYS A 141 -20.11 18.53 8.50
C CYS A 141 -20.80 17.23 8.95
N GLY A 142 -20.14 16.37 9.72
CA GLY A 142 -20.70 15.15 10.28
C GLY A 142 -20.65 13.93 9.35
N TRP A 143 -19.88 13.98 8.27
CA TRP A 143 -19.64 12.78 7.48
C TRP A 143 -18.75 11.81 8.24
N THR A 144 -19.06 10.52 8.11
CA THR A 144 -18.17 9.48 8.63
C THR A 144 -16.93 9.36 7.76
N PRO A 145 -15.77 8.92 8.29
CA PRO A 145 -14.58 8.64 7.48
C PRO A 145 -14.88 7.74 6.28
N GLN A 146 -15.75 6.73 6.45
CA GLN A 146 -16.21 5.85 5.38
C GLN A 146 -16.85 6.59 4.21
N ARG A 147 -17.52 7.71 4.45
CA ARG A 147 -18.15 8.53 3.41
C ARG A 147 -17.17 9.58 2.87
N ALA A 148 -16.46 10.27 3.76
CA ALA A 148 -15.54 11.34 3.40
C ALA A 148 -14.37 10.87 2.53
N ARG A 149 -13.87 9.64 2.74
CA ARG A 149 -12.74 9.05 2.00
C ARG A 149 -12.88 9.05 0.47
N ARG A 150 -14.06 9.34 -0.07
CA ARG A 150 -14.32 9.33 -1.53
C ARG A 150 -13.53 10.39 -2.29
N ILE A 151 -13.08 11.43 -1.59
CA ILE A 151 -12.31 12.51 -2.18
C ILE A 151 -10.81 12.40 -1.92
N LEU A 152 -10.36 11.39 -1.17
CA LEU A 152 -8.93 11.19 -0.89
C LEU A 152 -8.18 10.87 -2.19
N PRO A 153 -6.98 11.41 -2.37
CA PRO A 153 -6.21 11.24 -3.60
C PRO A 153 -5.63 9.83 -3.72
N LEU A 154 -5.17 9.48 -4.91
CA LEU A 154 -4.44 8.23 -5.14
C LEU A 154 -3.08 8.24 -4.42
N ASP A 155 -2.46 9.41 -4.30
CA ASP A 155 -1.17 9.59 -3.63
C ASP A 155 -1.25 9.44 -2.10
N LEU A 156 -2.47 9.22 -1.54
CA LEU A 156 -2.64 8.98 -0.11
C LEU A 156 -1.81 7.78 0.33
N LYS A 157 -0.92 8.01 1.31
CA LYS A 157 -0.12 6.95 1.92
C LYS A 157 -1.00 5.82 2.44
N THR A 158 -0.59 4.60 2.13
CA THR A 158 -1.16 3.38 2.71
C THR A 158 -0.07 2.42 3.16
N GLU A 159 -0.44 1.47 3.99
CA GLU A 159 0.41 0.35 4.38
C GLU A 159 -0.23 -0.93 3.89
N LEU A 160 0.55 -1.73 3.17
CA LEU A 160 0.11 -2.93 2.50
C LEU A 160 1.02 -4.09 2.89
N ILE A 161 0.44 -5.16 3.41
CA ILE A 161 1.16 -6.38 3.73
C ILE A 161 0.74 -7.46 2.75
N HIS A 162 1.70 -8.02 2.03
CA HIS A 162 1.49 -9.15 1.13
C HIS A 162 2.24 -10.38 1.63
N THR A 163 1.55 -11.51 1.67
CA THR A 163 2.15 -12.82 1.91
C THR A 163 1.92 -13.69 0.68
N ALA A 164 3.00 -14.24 0.15
CA ALA A 164 2.96 -15.08 -1.05
C ALA A 164 4.06 -16.15 -1.02
N THR A 165 3.94 -17.17 -1.86
CA THR A 165 5.01 -18.13 -2.11
C THR A 165 6.16 -17.47 -2.90
N VAL A 166 7.33 -18.09 -2.90
CA VAL A 166 8.46 -17.56 -3.69
C VAL A 166 8.12 -17.54 -5.18
N SER A 167 7.40 -18.56 -5.69
CA SER A 167 6.97 -18.59 -7.10
C SER A 167 6.00 -17.46 -7.44
N ASP A 168 5.07 -17.12 -6.53
CA ASP A 168 4.16 -16.00 -6.72
C ASP A 168 4.90 -14.66 -6.67
N TRP A 169 5.91 -14.51 -5.79
CA TRP A 169 6.80 -13.37 -5.77
C TRP A 169 7.61 -13.24 -7.05
N LYS A 170 8.09 -14.36 -7.60
CA LYS A 170 8.77 -14.34 -8.90
C LYS A 170 7.87 -13.77 -9.99
N HIS A 171 6.63 -14.24 -10.06
CA HIS A 171 5.65 -13.70 -11.00
C HIS A 171 5.38 -12.20 -10.75
N PHE A 172 5.31 -11.76 -9.50
CA PHE A 172 5.22 -10.35 -9.18
C PHE A 172 6.39 -9.55 -9.77
N PHE A 173 7.62 -10.01 -9.59
CA PHE A 173 8.81 -9.35 -10.12
C PHE A 173 8.88 -9.39 -11.65
N ASP A 174 8.44 -10.47 -12.28
CA ASP A 174 8.36 -10.57 -13.74
C ASP A 174 7.54 -9.43 -14.34
N LEU A 175 6.46 -9.03 -13.65
CA LEU A 175 5.56 -7.97 -14.11
C LEU A 175 5.99 -6.58 -13.61
N ARG A 176 6.50 -6.45 -12.38
CA ARG A 176 6.68 -5.16 -11.70
C ARG A 176 8.12 -4.66 -11.69
N VAL A 177 9.08 -5.52 -12.06
CA VAL A 177 10.50 -5.17 -12.17
C VAL A 177 11.04 -5.47 -13.56
N LEU A 178 10.81 -6.69 -14.07
CA LEU A 178 11.38 -7.13 -15.33
C LEU A 178 10.56 -6.71 -16.56
N GLY A 179 9.32 -6.29 -16.37
CA GLY A 179 8.47 -5.77 -17.44
C GLY A 179 8.15 -6.79 -18.54
N THR A 180 7.99 -8.07 -18.20
CA THR A 180 7.82 -9.16 -19.20
C THR A 180 6.60 -9.01 -20.08
N THR A 181 5.60 -8.24 -19.66
CA THR A 181 4.36 -7.97 -20.42
C THR A 181 4.21 -6.49 -20.83
N GLY A 182 5.18 -5.65 -20.49
CA GLY A 182 5.19 -4.22 -20.72
C GLY A 182 5.91 -3.48 -19.60
N ALA A 183 6.22 -2.20 -19.80
CA ALA A 183 6.89 -1.40 -18.78
C ALA A 183 6.04 -1.36 -17.49
N PRO A 184 6.62 -1.60 -16.31
CA PRO A 184 5.94 -1.43 -15.05
C PRO A 184 5.61 0.04 -14.79
N HIS A 185 4.62 0.30 -13.94
CA HIS A 185 4.37 1.65 -13.44
C HIS A 185 5.60 2.15 -12.67
N PRO A 186 6.07 3.40 -12.90
CA PRO A 186 7.28 3.91 -12.24
C PRO A 186 7.26 3.77 -10.72
N ASP A 187 6.24 4.30 -10.04
CA ASP A 187 6.14 4.22 -8.58
C ASP A 187 6.07 2.78 -8.05
N MET A 188 5.45 1.86 -8.81
CA MET A 188 5.46 0.44 -8.47
C MET A 188 6.86 -0.16 -8.63
N TYR A 189 7.60 0.24 -9.65
CA TYR A 189 8.97 -0.20 -9.86
C TYR A 189 9.87 0.24 -8.71
N GLU A 190 9.73 1.49 -8.23
CA GLU A 190 10.51 2.04 -7.11
C GLU A 190 10.36 1.22 -5.83
N VAL A 191 9.17 0.72 -5.52
CA VAL A 191 8.98 -0.14 -4.34
C VAL A 191 9.30 -1.61 -4.58
N ALA A 192 9.18 -2.08 -5.83
CA ALA A 192 9.38 -3.48 -6.18
C ALA A 192 10.87 -3.82 -6.43
N LYS A 193 11.65 -2.89 -7.00
CA LYS A 193 13.04 -3.12 -7.38
C LYS A 193 13.96 -3.41 -6.18
N PRO A 194 13.94 -2.62 -5.10
CA PRO A 194 14.73 -2.92 -3.91
C PRO A 194 14.36 -4.28 -3.29
N LEU A 195 13.08 -4.63 -3.32
CA LEU A 195 12.61 -5.92 -2.84
C LEU A 195 13.14 -7.07 -3.70
N TYR A 196 13.13 -6.93 -5.03
CA TYR A 196 13.70 -7.90 -5.96
C TYR A 196 15.20 -8.15 -5.68
N ASP A 197 15.96 -7.07 -5.49
CA ASP A 197 17.39 -7.17 -5.19
C ASP A 197 17.64 -7.88 -3.85
N GLU A 198 16.80 -7.63 -2.86
CA GLU A 198 16.87 -8.32 -1.57
C GLU A 198 16.54 -9.81 -1.69
N PHE A 199 15.56 -10.17 -2.53
CA PHE A 199 15.23 -11.58 -2.80
C PHE A 199 16.40 -12.30 -3.48
N GLN A 200 17.06 -11.66 -4.45
CA GLN A 200 18.28 -12.21 -5.07
C GLN A 200 19.41 -12.34 -4.03
N ARG A 201 19.65 -11.31 -3.24
CA ARG A 201 20.69 -11.33 -2.20
C ARG A 201 20.49 -12.46 -1.18
N ARG A 202 19.24 -12.79 -0.86
CA ARG A 202 18.89 -13.90 0.06
C ARG A 202 18.87 -15.27 -0.61
N GLY A 203 19.05 -15.36 -1.93
CA GLY A 203 18.97 -16.61 -2.66
C GLY A 203 17.56 -17.20 -2.72
N TYR A 204 16.53 -16.35 -2.77
CA TYR A 204 15.14 -16.79 -2.97
C TYR A 204 14.80 -16.88 -4.47
N LEU A 205 15.51 -16.14 -5.31
CA LEU A 205 15.38 -16.12 -6.77
C LEU A 205 16.63 -16.70 -7.41
#